data_0de9e6ea36b7adefbe230577484e7500
#
_entry.id   0de9e6ea36b7adefbe230577484e7500
#
_cell.length_a   1.000
_cell.length_b   1.000
_cell.length_c   1.000
_cell.angle_alpha   90.00
_cell.angle_beta   90.00
_cell.angle_gamma   90.00
#
_symmetry.space_group_name_H-M   'P 1'
#
loop_
_entity.id
_entity.type
_entity.pdbx_description
1 polymer ?
#
loop_
_entity_poly.entity_id
_entity_poly.type
_entity_poly.pdbx_seq_one_letter_code
_entity_poly.pdbx_strand_id
1 'polypeptide(L)'
;MLLLLALVMAAAWGTRSGARKMAFFRVRTVEVRGARYLPAEEIVARLKVDTLASLWDDVDPLRRRLRGHPQISTVEIERRMPGTLVVTLKENLPVGLVPTAKGLVPYDSLGKELPIDPTRRPLDLPVVATRDPVLLKLVGAIRALEPGLFARVEEVRRTGRQEIELTLAVAPSEPSAVPDTANAARTRTLRVRAPLGLSVTRLADIFPVESDLARRQLRVEELDLRYRDQVIARLQ
;
A
#
# COMPACT_ATOMS: atom_id res chain seq x y z
N MET A 1 23.78 0.41 -52.13
CA MET A 1 23.16 0.91 -50.87
C MET A 1 22.56 -0.22 -50.02
N LEU A 2 21.73 -1.10 -50.58
CA LEU A 2 21.12 -2.26 -49.89
C LEU A 2 22.14 -3.27 -49.33
N LEU A 3 23.20 -3.57 -50.07
CA LEU A 3 24.26 -4.50 -49.62
C LEU A 3 25.06 -3.96 -48.42
N LEU A 4 25.32 -2.67 -48.39
CA LEU A 4 26.03 -2.00 -47.30
C LEU A 4 25.16 -1.98 -46.04
N LEU A 5 23.85 -1.76 -46.18
CA LEU A 5 22.87 -1.82 -45.06
C LEU A 5 22.77 -3.23 -44.49
N ALA A 6 22.71 -4.25 -45.37
CA ALA A 6 22.69 -5.63 -44.96
C ALA A 6 23.98 -6.05 -44.20
N LEU A 7 25.14 -5.59 -44.66
CA LEU A 7 26.44 -5.86 -44.01
C LEU A 7 26.51 -5.21 -42.63
N VAL A 8 26.05 -3.96 -42.47
CA VAL A 8 26.00 -3.26 -41.19
C VAL A 8 25.03 -3.97 -40.24
N MET A 9 23.86 -4.39 -40.72
CA MET A 9 22.91 -5.15 -39.95
C MET A 9 23.47 -6.51 -39.49
N ALA A 10 24.15 -7.23 -40.38
CA ALA A 10 24.79 -8.51 -40.10
C ALA A 10 25.95 -8.34 -39.08
N ALA A 11 26.75 -7.29 -39.23
CA ALA A 11 27.82 -6.97 -38.26
C ALA A 11 27.24 -6.60 -36.89
N ALA A 12 26.19 -5.80 -36.84
CA ALA A 12 25.52 -5.44 -35.60
C ALA A 12 24.89 -6.68 -34.89
N TRP A 13 24.34 -7.58 -35.67
CA TRP A 13 23.77 -8.84 -35.16
C TRP A 13 24.84 -9.82 -34.67
N GLY A 14 25.94 -9.93 -35.42
CA GLY A 14 27.10 -10.74 -35.07
C GLY A 14 27.83 -10.28 -33.80
N THR A 15 28.02 -8.96 -33.64
CA THR A 15 28.62 -8.38 -32.43
C THR A 15 27.72 -8.60 -31.19
N ARG A 16 26.40 -8.45 -31.34
CA ARG A 16 25.46 -8.70 -30.25
C ARG A 16 25.42 -10.19 -29.84
N SER A 17 25.51 -11.09 -30.81
CA SER A 17 25.54 -12.53 -30.56
C SER A 17 26.86 -12.98 -29.93
N GLY A 18 27.98 -12.37 -30.31
CA GLY A 18 29.31 -12.61 -29.72
C GLY A 18 29.40 -12.08 -28.28
N ALA A 19 28.89 -10.89 -28.05
CA ALA A 19 28.88 -10.27 -26.71
C ALA A 19 28.08 -11.10 -25.68
N ARG A 20 26.99 -11.77 -26.10
CA ARG A 20 26.20 -12.65 -25.22
C ARG A 20 27.02 -13.82 -24.64
N LYS A 21 28.03 -14.31 -25.35
CA LYS A 21 28.87 -15.43 -24.94
C LYS A 21 30.06 -15.03 -24.09
N MET A 22 30.37 -13.74 -23.99
CA MET A 22 31.51 -13.26 -23.23
C MET A 22 31.24 -13.36 -21.72
N ALA A 23 32.13 -13.97 -20.97
CA ALA A 23 32.04 -14.07 -19.50
C ALA A 23 32.00 -12.70 -18.82
N PHE A 24 32.50 -11.64 -19.50
CA PHE A 24 32.48 -10.27 -19.02
C PHE A 24 31.05 -9.72 -18.82
N PHE A 25 30.10 -10.12 -19.66
CA PHE A 25 28.71 -9.66 -19.60
C PHE A 25 27.77 -10.63 -18.88
N ARG A 26 28.30 -11.64 -18.16
CA ARG A 26 27.46 -12.50 -17.32
C ARG A 26 26.86 -11.73 -16.15
N VAL A 27 25.62 -12.07 -15.82
CA VAL A 27 24.95 -11.49 -14.66
C VAL A 27 25.64 -11.99 -13.39
N ARG A 28 26.22 -11.07 -12.63
CA ARG A 28 26.91 -11.33 -11.37
C ARG A 28 26.13 -10.80 -10.18
N THR A 29 25.37 -9.71 -10.40
CA THR A 29 24.68 -9.00 -9.33
C THR A 29 23.25 -8.71 -9.76
N VAL A 30 22.31 -8.92 -8.86
CA VAL A 30 20.93 -8.45 -8.98
C VAL A 30 20.71 -7.43 -7.88
N GLU A 31 20.48 -6.19 -8.27
CA GLU A 31 20.16 -5.11 -7.35
C GLU A 31 18.65 -4.91 -7.32
N VAL A 32 18.03 -5.04 -6.16
CA VAL A 32 16.59 -4.88 -5.97
C VAL A 32 16.29 -3.52 -5.36
N ARG A 33 15.37 -2.78 -5.97
CA ARG A 33 14.91 -1.46 -5.53
C ARG A 33 13.40 -1.42 -5.38
N GLY A 34 12.92 -0.61 -4.42
CA GLY A 34 11.49 -0.38 -4.20
C GLY A 34 10.76 -1.50 -3.47
N ALA A 35 11.44 -2.56 -3.06
CA ALA A 35 10.90 -3.60 -2.20
C ALA A 35 10.70 -3.05 -0.78
N ARG A 36 9.47 -3.18 -0.26
CA ARG A 36 9.09 -2.72 1.07
C ARG A 36 8.60 -3.88 1.95
N TYR A 37 7.74 -4.70 1.41
CA TYR A 37 7.13 -5.84 2.12
C TYR A 37 7.75 -7.17 1.70
N LEU A 38 8.19 -7.30 0.45
CA LEU A 38 8.87 -8.50 -0.06
C LEU A 38 10.36 -8.47 0.29
N PRO A 39 10.90 -9.55 0.87
CA PRO A 39 12.34 -9.70 1.04
C PRO A 39 13.06 -9.74 -0.31
N ALA A 40 14.23 -9.09 -0.40
CA ALA A 40 15.01 -9.08 -1.63
C ALA A 40 15.41 -10.51 -2.08
N GLU A 41 15.67 -11.39 -1.12
CA GLU A 41 16.03 -12.79 -1.34
C GLU A 41 14.90 -13.54 -2.07
N GLU A 42 13.63 -13.28 -1.70
CA GLU A 42 12.47 -13.91 -2.36
C GLU A 42 12.33 -13.44 -3.80
N ILE A 43 12.58 -12.16 -4.05
CA ILE A 43 12.55 -11.56 -5.39
C ILE A 43 13.63 -12.20 -6.26
N VAL A 44 14.86 -12.31 -5.74
CA VAL A 44 15.99 -12.93 -6.44
C VAL A 44 15.72 -14.41 -6.71
N ALA A 45 15.23 -15.14 -5.72
CA ALA A 45 14.89 -16.56 -5.88
C ALA A 45 13.81 -16.78 -6.95
N ARG A 46 12.81 -15.86 -7.03
CA ARG A 46 11.74 -15.93 -8.02
C ARG A 46 12.20 -15.57 -9.43
N LEU A 47 13.17 -14.68 -9.55
CA LEU A 47 13.77 -14.35 -10.86
C LEU A 47 14.36 -15.58 -11.54
N LYS A 48 14.93 -16.53 -10.77
CA LYS A 48 15.61 -17.73 -11.30
C LYS A 48 16.59 -17.37 -12.42
N VAL A 49 17.46 -16.39 -12.14
CA VAL A 49 18.51 -16.01 -13.07
C VAL A 49 19.52 -17.16 -13.16
N ASP A 50 19.79 -17.62 -14.37
CA ASP A 50 20.84 -18.63 -14.59
C ASP A 50 22.22 -18.01 -14.32
N THR A 51 23.12 -18.76 -13.72
CA THR A 51 24.51 -18.36 -13.47
C THR A 51 25.30 -18.09 -14.76
N LEU A 52 24.84 -18.64 -15.88
CA LEU A 52 25.40 -18.41 -17.21
C LEU A 52 24.68 -17.31 -18.00
N ALA A 53 23.59 -16.77 -17.45
CA ALA A 53 22.80 -15.73 -18.12
C ALA A 53 23.66 -14.52 -18.46
N SER A 54 23.49 -14.02 -19.69
CA SER A 54 24.12 -12.80 -20.15
C SER A 54 23.27 -11.58 -19.86
N LEU A 55 23.92 -10.45 -19.60
CA LEU A 55 23.23 -9.16 -19.49
C LEU A 55 22.41 -8.80 -20.76
N TRP A 56 22.80 -9.39 -21.90
CA TRP A 56 22.15 -9.18 -23.19
C TRP A 56 20.98 -10.13 -23.48
N ASP A 57 20.72 -11.10 -22.58
CA ASP A 57 19.59 -12.00 -22.72
C ASP A 57 18.26 -11.25 -22.54
N ASP A 58 17.18 -11.85 -23.05
CA ASP A 58 15.85 -11.29 -22.91
C ASP A 58 15.43 -11.25 -21.43
N VAL A 59 15.03 -10.06 -20.97
CA VAL A 59 14.57 -9.83 -19.59
C VAL A 59 13.05 -10.01 -19.43
N ASP A 60 12.30 -10.17 -20.51
CA ASP A 60 10.85 -10.31 -20.47
C ASP A 60 10.39 -11.57 -19.74
N PRO A 61 11.06 -12.73 -19.83
CA PRO A 61 10.75 -13.89 -19.01
C PRO A 61 10.91 -13.60 -17.49
N LEU A 62 11.96 -12.84 -17.11
CA LEU A 62 12.21 -12.45 -15.74
C LEU A 62 11.09 -11.52 -15.23
N ARG A 63 10.73 -10.54 -16.04
CA ARG A 63 9.65 -9.60 -15.76
C ARG A 63 8.31 -10.31 -15.57
N ARG A 64 7.98 -11.29 -16.44
CA ARG A 64 6.74 -12.07 -16.32
C ARG A 64 6.69 -12.90 -15.04
N ARG A 65 7.82 -13.51 -14.62
CA ARG A 65 7.89 -14.29 -13.36
C ARG A 65 7.58 -13.43 -12.15
N LEU A 66 8.09 -12.20 -12.10
CA LEU A 66 7.84 -11.27 -10.99
C LEU A 66 6.42 -10.71 -11.02
N ARG A 67 5.89 -10.34 -12.19
CA ARG A 67 4.50 -9.84 -12.33
C ARG A 67 3.44 -10.84 -11.88
N GLY A 68 3.76 -12.13 -11.90
CA GLY A 68 2.89 -13.18 -11.38
C GLY A 68 2.73 -13.17 -9.84
N HIS A 69 3.49 -12.34 -9.11
CA HIS A 69 3.38 -12.25 -7.67
C HIS A 69 2.27 -11.26 -7.26
N PRO A 70 1.32 -11.64 -6.36
CA PRO A 70 0.19 -10.79 -5.98
C PRO A 70 0.61 -9.47 -5.32
N GLN A 71 1.78 -9.44 -4.66
CA GLN A 71 2.31 -8.23 -4.02
C GLN A 71 2.91 -7.24 -5.01
N ILE A 72 3.24 -7.65 -6.24
CA ILE A 72 3.94 -6.81 -7.20
C ILE A 72 2.94 -6.14 -8.15
N SER A 73 2.98 -4.81 -8.19
CA SER A 73 2.18 -3.99 -9.10
C SER A 73 2.90 -3.78 -10.43
N THR A 74 4.14 -3.27 -10.38
CA THR A 74 4.95 -3.03 -11.57
C THR A 74 6.37 -3.52 -11.37
N VAL A 75 7.01 -3.90 -12.48
CA VAL A 75 8.41 -4.36 -12.52
C VAL A 75 9.11 -3.70 -13.68
N GLU A 76 10.23 -3.08 -13.41
CA GLU A 76 11.18 -2.59 -14.39
C GLU A 76 12.52 -3.28 -14.18
N ILE A 77 13.15 -3.72 -15.27
CA ILE A 77 14.45 -4.38 -15.22
C ILE A 77 15.38 -3.62 -16.16
N GLU A 78 16.40 -3.05 -15.59
CA GLU A 78 17.46 -2.31 -16.29
C GLU A 78 18.77 -3.09 -16.26
N ARG A 79 19.58 -2.89 -17.28
CA ARG A 79 20.90 -3.47 -17.41
C ARG A 79 21.94 -2.43 -17.05
N ARG A 80 22.77 -2.73 -16.08
CA ARG A 80 23.93 -1.90 -15.73
C ARG A 80 25.21 -2.70 -15.95
N MET A 81 25.98 -2.27 -16.94
CA MET A 81 27.26 -2.92 -17.27
C MET A 81 28.25 -2.83 -16.11
N PRO A 82 29.14 -3.85 -15.97
CA PRO A 82 29.33 -4.96 -16.90
C PRO A 82 28.45 -6.20 -16.64
N GLY A 83 27.79 -6.36 -15.49
CA GLY A 83 27.09 -7.58 -15.14
C GLY A 83 26.03 -7.43 -14.05
N THR A 84 25.36 -6.27 -13.97
CA THR A 84 24.33 -6.00 -12.96
C THR A 84 22.95 -5.86 -13.60
N LEU A 85 21.97 -6.61 -13.08
CA LEU A 85 20.55 -6.36 -13.35
C LEU A 85 19.98 -5.51 -12.21
N VAL A 86 19.42 -4.34 -12.52
CA VAL A 86 18.71 -3.51 -11.56
C VAL A 86 17.22 -3.78 -11.73
N VAL A 87 16.60 -4.31 -10.68
CA VAL A 87 15.18 -4.67 -10.64
C VAL A 87 14.46 -3.67 -9.76
N THR A 88 13.71 -2.77 -10.38
CA THR A 88 12.90 -1.79 -9.67
C THR A 88 11.46 -2.28 -9.61
N LEU A 89 10.93 -2.39 -8.38
CA LEU A 89 9.60 -2.88 -8.09
C LEU A 89 8.72 -1.74 -7.55
N LYS A 90 7.44 -1.81 -7.89
CA LYS A 90 6.38 -1.13 -7.15
C LYS A 90 5.45 -2.18 -6.57
N GLU A 91 5.31 -2.17 -5.25
CA GLU A 91 4.44 -3.12 -4.56
C GLU A 91 3.00 -2.62 -4.44
N ASN A 92 2.05 -3.55 -4.40
CA ASN A 92 0.70 -3.28 -3.97
C ASN A 92 0.72 -3.00 -2.46
N LEU A 93 0.20 -1.84 -2.07
CA LEU A 93 0.23 -1.42 -0.67
C LEU A 93 -1.04 -1.92 0.05
N PRO A 94 -0.91 -2.57 1.20
CA PRO A 94 -2.06 -2.92 2.02
C PRO A 94 -2.71 -1.65 2.57
N VAL A 95 -4.02 -1.56 2.50
CA VAL A 95 -4.78 -0.40 3.01
C VAL A 95 -5.63 -0.74 4.23
N GLY A 96 -5.96 -2.00 4.43
CA GLY A 96 -6.75 -2.44 5.57
C GLY A 96 -6.58 -3.92 5.84
N LEU A 97 -6.95 -4.32 7.05
CA LEU A 97 -6.97 -5.70 7.53
C LEU A 97 -8.42 -6.18 7.56
N VAL A 98 -8.69 -7.31 6.94
CA VAL A 98 -10.03 -7.92 6.95
C VAL A 98 -10.01 -9.18 7.82
N PRO A 99 -10.93 -9.30 8.79
CA PRO A 99 -11.08 -10.51 9.58
C PRO A 99 -11.51 -11.70 8.71
N THR A 100 -10.79 -12.80 8.84
CA THR A 100 -11.09 -14.07 8.18
C THR A 100 -11.01 -15.23 9.17
N ALA A 101 -11.42 -16.43 8.77
CA ALA A 101 -11.24 -17.63 9.59
C ALA A 101 -9.76 -17.92 9.94
N LYS A 102 -8.82 -17.37 9.19
CA LYS A 102 -7.37 -17.52 9.39
C LYS A 102 -6.76 -16.36 10.18
N GLY A 103 -7.55 -15.41 10.66
CA GLY A 103 -7.10 -14.18 11.30
C GLY A 103 -7.24 -12.95 10.42
N LEU A 104 -6.51 -11.90 10.76
CA LEU A 104 -6.51 -10.64 10.02
C LEU A 104 -5.64 -10.77 8.75
N VAL A 105 -6.24 -10.53 7.60
CA VAL A 105 -5.58 -10.63 6.30
C VAL A 105 -5.50 -9.24 5.65
N PRO A 106 -4.32 -8.81 5.17
CA PRO A 106 -4.16 -7.52 4.52
C PRO A 106 -4.69 -7.51 3.09
N TYR A 107 -5.40 -6.44 2.74
CA TYR A 107 -5.95 -6.18 1.42
C TYR A 107 -5.48 -4.85 0.86
N ASP A 108 -5.34 -4.78 -0.47
CA ASP A 108 -5.11 -3.53 -1.18
C ASP A 108 -6.43 -2.76 -1.45
N SER A 109 -6.31 -1.56 -2.00
CA SER A 109 -7.46 -0.71 -2.34
C SER A 109 -8.35 -1.24 -3.47
N LEU A 110 -7.92 -2.28 -4.18
CA LEU A 110 -8.69 -2.98 -5.21
C LEU A 110 -9.41 -4.23 -4.66
N GLY A 111 -9.25 -4.52 -3.37
CA GLY A 111 -9.82 -5.69 -2.73
C GLY A 111 -9.07 -6.99 -3.00
N LYS A 112 -7.80 -6.89 -3.41
CA LYS A 112 -6.90 -8.03 -3.60
C LYS A 112 -6.22 -8.37 -2.29
N GLU A 113 -6.25 -9.64 -1.93
CA GLU A 113 -5.50 -10.18 -0.80
C GLU A 113 -4.00 -10.11 -1.07
N LEU A 114 -3.26 -9.67 -0.06
CA LEU A 114 -1.81 -9.57 -0.13
C LEU A 114 -1.16 -10.63 0.77
N PRO A 115 -0.13 -11.32 0.29
CA PRO A 115 0.56 -12.39 1.04
C PRO A 115 1.56 -11.80 2.05
N ILE A 116 1.08 -10.92 2.91
CA ILE A 116 1.87 -10.34 4.00
C ILE A 116 1.35 -10.94 5.30
N ASP A 117 2.23 -11.52 6.09
CA ASP A 117 1.90 -12.06 7.40
C ASP A 117 1.95 -10.95 8.46
N PRO A 118 0.80 -10.51 9.00
CA PRO A 118 0.76 -9.46 10.01
C PRO A 118 1.44 -9.85 11.34
N THR A 119 1.59 -11.15 11.60
CA THR A 119 2.22 -11.64 12.84
C THR A 119 3.73 -11.49 12.79
N ARG A 120 4.32 -11.61 11.61
CA ARG A 120 5.76 -11.42 11.38
C ARG A 120 6.15 -9.97 11.18
N ARG A 121 5.24 -9.20 10.61
CA ARG A 121 5.43 -7.77 10.36
C ARG A 121 4.19 -7.02 10.82
N PRO A 122 4.23 -6.40 12.00
CA PRO A 122 3.12 -5.58 12.48
C PRO A 122 2.73 -4.53 11.44
N LEU A 123 1.46 -4.51 11.09
CA LEU A 123 0.89 -3.55 10.14
C LEU A 123 -0.04 -2.63 10.93
N ASP A 124 0.31 -1.34 10.96
CA ASP A 124 -0.56 -0.31 11.52
C ASP A 124 -1.58 0.10 10.44
N LEU A 125 -2.65 -0.67 10.36
CA LEU A 125 -3.69 -0.53 9.34
C LEU A 125 -5.08 -0.69 9.97
N PRO A 126 -6.07 0.07 9.50
CA PRO A 126 -7.44 -0.05 9.95
C PRO A 126 -8.02 -1.43 9.68
N VAL A 127 -8.91 -1.87 10.56
CA VAL A 127 -9.71 -3.06 10.35
C VAL A 127 -10.92 -2.70 9.47
N VAL A 128 -11.09 -3.42 8.36
CA VAL A 128 -12.29 -3.34 7.55
C VAL A 128 -13.15 -4.56 7.88
N ALA A 129 -14.29 -4.32 8.53
CA ALA A 129 -15.10 -5.37 9.18
C ALA A 129 -15.48 -6.53 8.24
N THR A 130 -15.59 -6.27 6.94
CA THR A 130 -15.89 -7.27 5.91
C THR A 130 -15.09 -7.01 4.65
N ARG A 131 -14.86 -8.05 3.84
CA ARG A 131 -14.26 -7.89 2.51
C ARG A 131 -15.20 -7.14 1.57
N ASP A 132 -15.24 -5.82 1.70
CA ASP A 132 -16.02 -4.92 0.86
C ASP A 132 -15.07 -4.08 -0.01
N PRO A 133 -15.06 -4.29 -1.34
CA PRO A 133 -14.18 -3.52 -2.24
C PRO A 133 -14.44 -2.01 -2.20
N VAL A 134 -15.67 -1.58 -1.88
CA VAL A 134 -16.00 -0.16 -1.80
C VAL A 134 -15.36 0.48 -0.56
N LEU A 135 -15.41 -0.23 0.58
CA LEU A 135 -14.75 0.23 1.80
C LEU A 135 -13.22 0.23 1.64
N LEU A 136 -12.65 -0.81 1.05
CA LEU A 136 -11.21 -0.88 0.81
C LEU A 136 -10.73 0.23 -0.13
N LYS A 137 -11.53 0.55 -1.17
CA LYS A 137 -11.25 1.69 -2.05
C LYS A 137 -11.33 3.02 -1.31
N LEU A 138 -12.32 3.20 -0.44
CA LEU A 138 -12.45 4.39 0.40
C LEU A 138 -11.25 4.55 1.33
N VAL A 139 -10.87 3.49 2.05
CA VAL A 139 -9.71 3.50 2.95
C VAL A 139 -8.42 3.80 2.19
N GLY A 140 -8.27 3.23 0.98
CA GLY A 140 -7.16 3.56 0.09
C GLY A 140 -7.14 5.02 -0.35
N ALA A 141 -8.31 5.61 -0.62
CA ALA A 141 -8.44 7.03 -0.97
C ALA A 141 -8.13 7.93 0.24
N ILE A 142 -8.60 7.57 1.45
CA ILE A 142 -8.25 8.28 2.68
C ILE A 142 -6.73 8.26 2.89
N ARG A 143 -6.10 7.11 2.73
CA ARG A 143 -4.63 6.99 2.84
C ARG A 143 -3.87 7.89 1.88
N ALA A 144 -4.37 8.04 0.66
CA ALA A 144 -3.71 8.82 -0.40
C ALA A 144 -3.91 10.33 -0.25
N LEU A 145 -5.12 10.75 0.17
CA LEU A 145 -5.53 12.15 0.17
C LEU A 145 -5.42 12.80 1.55
N GLU A 146 -5.69 12.04 2.61
CA GLU A 146 -5.73 12.52 3.99
C GLU A 146 -4.95 11.56 4.92
N PRO A 147 -3.62 11.53 4.84
CA PRO A 147 -2.80 10.63 5.66
C PRO A 147 -3.00 10.81 7.17
N GLY A 148 -3.29 12.06 7.61
CA GLY A 148 -3.58 12.37 9.01
C GLY A 148 -4.87 11.72 9.51
N LEU A 149 -5.91 11.67 8.65
CA LEU A 149 -7.12 10.93 8.95
C LEU A 149 -6.87 9.44 8.94
N PHE A 150 -6.16 8.93 7.92
CA PHE A 150 -5.83 7.51 7.81
C PHE A 150 -5.14 6.96 9.06
N ALA A 151 -4.17 7.71 9.61
CA ALA A 151 -3.43 7.31 10.81
C ALA A 151 -4.31 7.17 12.07
N ARG A 152 -5.51 7.74 12.06
CA ARG A 152 -6.47 7.68 13.16
C ARG A 152 -7.57 6.64 12.95
N VAL A 153 -7.76 6.15 11.73
CA VAL A 153 -8.80 5.15 11.44
C VAL A 153 -8.42 3.83 12.08
N GLU A 154 -9.21 3.36 13.03
CA GLU A 154 -9.06 2.03 13.65
C GLU A 154 -9.92 0.98 12.97
N GLU A 155 -11.17 1.33 12.68
CA GLU A 155 -12.13 0.41 12.04
C GLU A 155 -13.01 1.14 11.04
N VAL A 156 -13.38 0.43 9.96
CA VAL A 156 -14.40 0.86 9.01
C VAL A 156 -15.38 -0.27 8.78
N ARG A 157 -16.65 0.04 8.96
CA ARG A 157 -17.72 -0.94 8.75
C ARG A 157 -18.92 -0.34 8.02
N ARG A 158 -19.68 -1.20 7.36
CA ARG A 158 -20.96 -0.83 6.77
C ARG A 158 -22.05 -1.03 7.81
N THR A 159 -22.85 0.01 8.08
CA THR A 159 -24.00 -0.04 9.01
C THR A 159 -25.33 -0.15 8.30
N GLY A 160 -25.36 0.10 7.00
CA GLY A 160 -26.54 0.00 6.16
C GLY A 160 -26.19 -0.13 4.68
N ARG A 161 -27.21 -0.11 3.81
CA ARG A 161 -26.97 -0.20 2.35
C ARG A 161 -26.17 0.97 1.82
N GLN A 162 -26.36 2.15 2.36
CA GLN A 162 -25.75 3.41 1.93
C GLN A 162 -25.03 4.15 3.07
N GLU A 163 -24.75 3.45 4.18
CA GLU A 163 -24.16 4.04 5.37
C GLU A 163 -22.95 3.28 5.82
N ILE A 164 -21.96 4.03 6.26
CA ILE A 164 -20.72 3.54 6.83
C ILE A 164 -20.47 4.19 8.19
N GLU A 165 -19.72 3.49 9.01
CA GLU A 165 -19.21 4.00 10.26
C GLU A 165 -17.69 3.81 10.29
N LEU A 166 -16.99 4.87 10.66
CA LEU A 166 -15.55 4.85 10.94
C LEU A 166 -15.36 5.03 12.43
N THR A 167 -14.49 4.23 13.02
CA THR A 167 -13.99 4.42 14.38
C THR A 167 -12.60 5.04 14.29
N LEU A 168 -12.43 6.20 14.89
CA LEU A 168 -11.19 6.95 14.87
C LEU A 168 -10.58 6.99 16.26
N ALA A 169 -9.27 6.81 16.37
CA ALA A 169 -8.53 7.16 17.56
C ALA A 169 -8.62 8.67 17.83
N VAL A 170 -8.97 9.06 19.04
CA VAL A 170 -8.90 10.46 19.45
C VAL A 170 -7.46 10.77 19.84
N ALA A 171 -6.89 11.81 19.23
CA ALA A 171 -5.57 12.29 19.64
C ALA A 171 -5.58 12.59 21.15
N PRO A 172 -4.54 12.18 21.90
CA PRO A 172 -4.44 12.53 23.30
C PRO A 172 -4.46 14.06 23.39
N SER A 173 -5.51 14.60 23.98
CA SER A 173 -5.50 16.00 24.44
C SER A 173 -4.33 16.12 25.40
N GLU A 174 -3.60 17.25 25.39
CA GLU A 174 -2.41 17.57 26.18
C GLU A 174 -2.31 16.81 27.51
N PRO A 175 -1.10 16.45 27.99
CA PRO A 175 -0.93 15.64 29.20
C PRO A 175 -1.62 16.34 30.36
N SER A 176 -2.77 15.81 30.73
CA SER A 176 -3.43 16.19 32.00
C SER A 176 -2.47 15.80 33.12
N ALA A 177 -2.07 16.78 33.92
CA ALA A 177 -1.05 16.64 34.96
C ALA A 177 -1.42 15.68 36.11
N VAL A 178 -2.44 14.86 35.94
CA VAL A 178 -2.85 13.81 36.88
C VAL A 178 -2.83 12.48 36.13
N PRO A 179 -1.87 11.58 36.42
CA PRO A 179 -1.89 10.23 35.89
C PRO A 179 -3.01 9.44 36.60
N ASP A 180 -4.18 9.45 36.01
CA ASP A 180 -5.27 8.57 36.38
C ASP A 180 -4.92 7.15 35.89
N THR A 181 -4.18 6.42 36.73
CA THR A 181 -3.56 5.11 36.46
C THR A 181 -4.58 4.01 36.13
N ALA A 182 -5.87 4.25 36.36
CA ALA A 182 -6.94 3.31 36.03
C ALA A 182 -7.56 3.53 34.64
N ASN A 183 -7.33 4.67 33.97
CA ASN A 183 -8.00 5.05 32.73
C ASN A 183 -7.06 5.17 31.51
N ALA A 184 -5.76 4.97 31.72
CA ALA A 184 -4.73 5.10 30.66
C ALA A 184 -4.81 4.01 29.57
N ALA A 185 -5.61 2.96 29.76
CA ALA A 185 -5.74 1.83 28.83
C ALA A 185 -6.95 1.93 27.88
N ARG A 186 -7.80 2.95 28.01
CA ARG A 186 -8.94 3.13 27.08
C ARG A 186 -8.57 4.20 26.07
N THR A 187 -8.04 3.78 24.92
CA THR A 187 -7.96 4.63 23.73
C THR A 187 -9.36 5.22 23.50
N ARG A 188 -9.49 6.53 23.65
CA ARG A 188 -10.76 7.20 23.34
C ARG A 188 -10.99 7.10 21.85
N THR A 189 -12.17 6.64 21.46
CA THR A 189 -12.56 6.52 20.07
C THR A 189 -13.69 7.49 19.74
N LEU A 190 -13.65 8.04 18.55
CA LEU A 190 -14.70 8.85 17.97
C LEU A 190 -15.38 8.06 16.86
N ARG A 191 -16.69 7.91 16.95
CA ARG A 191 -17.47 7.30 15.87
C ARG A 191 -17.89 8.35 14.85
N VAL A 192 -17.66 8.06 13.58
CA VAL A 192 -18.07 8.94 12.47
C VAL A 192 -19.02 8.18 11.57
N ARG A 193 -20.26 8.65 11.48
CA ARG A 193 -21.24 8.12 10.53
C ARG A 193 -21.26 8.94 9.25
N ALA A 194 -21.24 8.27 8.13
CA ALA A 194 -21.21 8.92 6.82
C ALA A 194 -22.00 8.11 5.78
N PRO A 195 -22.47 8.74 4.72
CA PRO A 195 -22.99 8.01 3.57
C PRO A 195 -21.82 7.36 2.80
N LEU A 196 -22.07 6.18 2.23
CA LEU A 196 -21.07 5.38 1.52
C LEU A 196 -20.35 6.11 0.38
N GLY A 197 -20.98 7.07 -0.25
CA GLY A 197 -20.41 7.86 -1.37
C GLY A 197 -19.79 9.19 -0.96
N LEU A 198 -19.57 9.41 0.34
CA LEU A 198 -18.98 10.68 0.81
C LEU A 198 -17.55 10.82 0.29
N SER A 199 -17.22 12.04 -0.19
CA SER A 199 -15.84 12.33 -0.62
C SER A 199 -14.89 12.37 0.58
N VAL A 200 -13.62 12.01 0.34
CA VAL A 200 -12.58 12.07 1.40
C VAL A 200 -12.40 13.50 1.92
N THR A 201 -12.50 14.51 1.04
CA THR A 201 -12.43 15.91 1.43
C THR A 201 -13.54 16.27 2.44
N ARG A 202 -14.76 15.77 2.21
CA ARG A 202 -15.88 15.99 3.14
C ARG A 202 -15.70 15.23 4.45
N LEU A 203 -15.05 14.05 4.42
CA LEU A 203 -14.66 13.34 5.65
C LEU A 203 -13.66 14.16 6.48
N ALA A 204 -12.77 14.91 5.85
CA ALA A 204 -11.79 15.75 6.53
C ALA A 204 -12.43 16.96 7.28
N ASP A 205 -13.69 17.29 7.01
CA ASP A 205 -14.43 18.31 7.76
C ASP A 205 -14.62 17.97 9.25
N ILE A 206 -14.34 16.74 9.64
CA ILE A 206 -14.29 16.35 11.06
C ILE A 206 -13.22 17.15 11.85
N PHE A 207 -12.07 17.47 11.23
CA PHE A 207 -10.97 18.16 11.90
C PHE A 207 -11.34 19.55 12.44
N PRO A 208 -11.92 20.47 11.63
CA PRO A 208 -12.35 21.76 12.15
C PRO A 208 -13.45 21.64 13.20
N VAL A 209 -14.36 20.66 13.05
CA VAL A 209 -15.41 20.41 14.05
C VAL A 209 -14.83 19.93 15.36
N GLU A 210 -13.94 18.93 15.34
CA GLU A 210 -13.24 18.45 16.55
C GLU A 210 -12.47 19.60 17.23
N SER A 211 -11.76 20.42 16.44
CA SER A 211 -11.01 21.57 16.96
C SER A 211 -11.91 22.60 17.66
N ASP A 212 -13.08 22.88 17.09
CA ASP A 212 -14.05 23.81 17.72
C ASP A 212 -14.64 23.23 19.00
N LEU A 213 -15.01 21.96 19.00
CA LEU A 213 -15.56 21.27 20.17
C LEU A 213 -14.52 21.16 21.29
N ALA A 214 -13.26 20.89 20.93
CA ALA A 214 -12.14 20.86 21.90
C ALA A 214 -11.92 22.24 22.56
N ARG A 215 -11.98 23.32 21.78
CA ARG A 215 -11.90 24.69 22.33
C ARG A 215 -13.04 25.01 23.30
N ARG A 216 -14.20 24.42 23.08
CA ARG A 216 -15.36 24.54 23.97
C ARG A 216 -15.35 23.54 25.13
N GLN A 217 -14.31 22.71 25.22
CA GLN A 217 -14.16 21.65 26.24
C GLN A 217 -15.30 20.62 26.20
N LEU A 218 -15.94 20.45 25.04
CA LEU A 218 -17.01 19.49 24.85
C LEU A 218 -16.44 18.15 24.40
N ARG A 219 -16.89 17.08 25.06
CA ARG A 219 -16.51 15.71 24.71
C ARG A 219 -17.49 15.15 23.69
N VAL A 220 -16.96 14.65 22.59
CA VAL A 220 -17.75 14.09 21.49
C VAL A 220 -17.59 12.59 21.46
N GLU A 221 -18.68 11.88 21.32
CA GLU A 221 -18.72 10.42 21.15
C GLU A 221 -18.97 10.04 19.68
N GLU A 222 -19.79 10.81 18.98
CA GLU A 222 -20.19 10.52 17.60
C GLU A 222 -20.32 11.80 16.79
N LEU A 223 -19.85 11.75 15.52
CA LEU A 223 -20.10 12.77 14.48
C LEU A 223 -20.91 12.15 13.36
N ASP A 224 -22.01 12.81 12.97
CA ASP A 224 -22.86 12.35 11.88
C ASP A 224 -22.73 13.31 10.68
N LEU A 225 -22.14 12.81 9.59
CA LEU A 225 -21.90 13.50 8.33
C LEU A 225 -22.93 13.15 7.25
N ARG A 226 -24.03 12.48 7.58
CA ARG A 226 -25.05 12.07 6.61
C ARG A 226 -25.84 13.26 6.05
N TYR A 227 -25.79 14.38 6.71
CA TYR A 227 -26.45 15.62 6.30
C TYR A 227 -25.51 16.48 5.44
N ARG A 228 -26.04 16.99 4.33
CA ARG A 228 -25.21 17.67 3.30
C ARG A 228 -24.42 18.86 3.82
N ASP A 229 -25.04 19.70 4.64
CA ASP A 229 -24.51 21.00 5.04
C ASP A 229 -24.29 21.10 6.55
N GLN A 230 -24.40 20.00 7.27
CA GLN A 230 -24.33 19.97 8.73
C GLN A 230 -23.49 18.77 9.19
N VAL A 231 -22.78 18.95 10.28
CA VAL A 231 -22.18 17.90 11.07
C VAL A 231 -22.88 17.88 12.42
N ILE A 232 -23.54 16.78 12.74
CA ILE A 232 -24.24 16.65 14.03
C ILE A 232 -23.29 15.95 14.98
N ALA A 233 -23.00 16.60 16.12
CA ALA A 233 -22.17 16.03 17.17
C ALA A 233 -23.05 15.51 18.31
N ARG A 234 -22.85 14.25 18.70
CA ARG A 234 -23.40 13.72 19.95
C ARG A 234 -22.35 13.85 21.03
N LEU A 235 -22.69 14.58 22.09
CA LEU A 235 -21.84 14.78 23.26
C LEU A 235 -22.00 13.63 24.26
N GLN A 236 -20.96 13.41 25.05
CA GLN A 236 -20.99 12.47 26.19
C GLN A 236 -21.80 13.04 27.34
#